data_32f6bd603dffa5d8cb816371b0700977
#
_entry.id   32f6bd603dffa5d8cb816371b0700977
#
_cell.length_a   1.000
_cell.length_b   1.000
_cell.length_c   1.000
_cell.angle_alpha   90.00
_cell.angle_beta   90.00
_cell.angle_gamma   90.00
#
_symmetry.space_group_name_H-M   'P 1'
#
loop_
_entity.id
_entity.type
_entity.pdbx_description
1 polymer ?
#
loop_
_entity_poly.entity_id
_entity_poly.type
_entity_poly.pdbx_seq_one_letter_code
_entity_poly.pdbx_strand_id
1 'polypeptide(L)'
;IGSNINEYLKKKEEQFLDIKEGVSKKVIWANETNKKTPIAIVYIHGFTASSKEVRPLPDKIASDLNANLFFTRLTGHGRNPKAMELCSITNWMKDLHEAIEIGSKIGDKVILMSSSTGGTISSTSALDRKLSQKILGYIFLSPNFGINNNFASLISWPFSQYWLKLILGKTMNHNPRNDLNKKYWTMSYPTNALIPMAKLVNEVNDRDYSKVKKPALFYFSMDDKVVDPKKIKKFISNWGGKSTTKIVKLSNSDDKYSHILAGDIISPNQTEHAKKTIVTWIKNLK
;
A
#
# COMPACT_ATOMS: atom_id res chain seq x y z
N ILE A 1 -7.03 18.95 -8.89
CA ILE A 1 -7.48 18.93 -7.48
C ILE A 1 -7.65 20.37 -7.03
N GLY A 2 -8.90 20.79 -6.73
CA GLY A 2 -9.22 22.14 -6.26
C GLY A 2 -8.71 22.43 -4.84
N SER A 3 -9.11 23.59 -4.28
CA SER A 3 -8.80 23.98 -2.90
C SER A 3 -9.57 23.15 -1.86
N ASN A 4 -10.81 22.75 -2.18
CA ASN A 4 -11.62 21.90 -1.32
C ASN A 4 -11.41 20.41 -1.65
N ILE A 5 -10.51 19.77 -0.90
CA ILE A 5 -10.12 18.39 -1.13
C ILE A 5 -11.27 17.41 -0.81
N ASN A 6 -12.05 17.69 0.24
CA ASN A 6 -13.14 16.82 0.61
C ASN A 6 -14.24 16.79 -0.48
N GLU A 7 -14.54 17.92 -1.08
CA GLU A 7 -15.50 18.01 -2.19
C GLU A 7 -14.96 17.29 -3.43
N TYR A 8 -13.67 17.48 -3.75
CA TYR A 8 -13.03 16.76 -4.84
C TYR A 8 -13.14 15.24 -4.67
N LEU A 9 -12.79 14.73 -3.48
CA LEU A 9 -12.87 13.30 -3.18
C LEU A 9 -14.31 12.79 -3.24
N LYS A 10 -15.25 13.55 -2.68
CA LYS A 10 -16.68 13.21 -2.72
C LYS A 10 -17.14 13.03 -4.17
N LYS A 11 -16.91 14.01 -5.04
CA LYS A 11 -17.26 13.93 -6.47
C LYS A 11 -16.61 12.76 -7.19
N LYS A 12 -15.38 12.37 -6.82
CA LYS A 12 -14.67 11.23 -7.41
C LYS A 12 -15.25 9.88 -6.96
N GLU A 13 -15.62 9.77 -5.70
CA GLU A 13 -16.10 8.50 -5.13
C GLU A 13 -17.59 8.28 -5.43
N GLU A 14 -18.42 9.33 -5.50
CA GLU A 14 -19.84 9.27 -5.85
C GLU A 14 -20.11 8.74 -7.28
N GLN A 15 -19.09 8.69 -8.13
CA GLN A 15 -19.19 8.03 -9.45
C GLN A 15 -19.38 6.51 -9.34
N PHE A 16 -19.18 5.92 -8.16
CA PHE A 16 -19.25 4.49 -7.93
C PHE A 16 -20.27 4.17 -6.85
N LEU A 17 -21.37 3.54 -7.23
CA LEU A 17 -22.46 3.17 -6.31
C LEU A 17 -22.15 1.95 -5.44
N ASP A 18 -21.07 1.22 -5.74
CA ASP A 18 -20.72 -0.07 -5.15
C ASP A 18 -19.47 -0.01 -4.26
N ILE A 19 -19.03 1.17 -3.86
CA ILE A 19 -17.94 1.30 -2.89
C ILE A 19 -18.39 0.73 -1.55
N LYS A 20 -17.60 -0.21 -1.01
CA LYS A 20 -17.86 -0.77 0.31
C LYS A 20 -17.81 0.33 1.37
N GLU A 21 -18.73 0.25 2.33
CA GLU A 21 -18.81 1.21 3.41
C GLU A 21 -17.47 1.39 4.15
N GLY A 22 -17.04 2.63 4.37
CA GLY A 22 -15.89 2.99 5.17
C GLY A 22 -14.53 2.82 4.49
N VAL A 23 -14.48 2.50 3.16
CA VAL A 23 -13.22 2.32 2.41
C VAL A 23 -13.00 3.35 1.30
N SER A 24 -13.91 4.33 1.15
CA SER A 24 -13.73 5.45 0.21
C SER A 24 -12.45 6.22 0.49
N LYS A 25 -11.91 6.87 -0.55
CA LYS A 25 -10.83 7.85 -0.41
C LYS A 25 -11.24 8.93 0.58
N LYS A 26 -10.39 9.25 1.56
CA LYS A 26 -10.71 10.29 2.56
C LYS A 26 -9.48 10.90 3.19
N VAL A 27 -9.60 12.16 3.60
CA VAL A 27 -8.65 12.82 4.49
C VAL A 27 -9.17 12.76 5.92
N ILE A 28 -8.28 12.45 6.86
CA ILE A 28 -8.49 12.68 8.28
C ILE A 28 -7.64 13.89 8.64
N TRP A 29 -8.31 14.95 9.04
CA TRP A 29 -7.67 16.21 9.41
C TRP A 29 -7.23 16.15 10.86
N ALA A 30 -5.97 16.52 11.12
CA ALA A 30 -5.44 16.58 12.48
C ALA A 30 -6.09 17.71 13.29
N ASN A 31 -6.41 18.81 12.61
CA ASN A 31 -7.00 20.03 13.17
C ASN A 31 -8.14 20.52 12.27
N GLU A 32 -8.08 21.77 11.83
CA GLU A 32 -9.07 22.35 10.94
C GLU A 32 -9.05 21.76 9.52
N THR A 33 -10.22 21.59 8.95
CA THR A 33 -10.38 21.13 7.55
C THR A 33 -9.66 22.08 6.58
N ASN A 34 -8.98 21.49 5.58
CA ASN A 34 -8.19 22.18 4.55
C ASN A 34 -6.98 22.98 5.09
N LYS A 35 -6.59 22.80 6.34
CA LYS A 35 -5.35 23.38 6.90
C LYS A 35 -4.21 22.37 6.79
N LYS A 36 -3.09 22.81 6.23
CA LYS A 36 -1.88 22.00 6.12
C LYS A 36 -1.25 21.72 7.48
N THR A 37 -0.61 20.56 7.58
CA THR A 37 0.31 20.22 8.66
C THR A 37 1.75 20.16 8.12
N PRO A 38 2.80 20.26 8.97
CA PRO A 38 4.19 20.14 8.50
C PRO A 38 4.45 18.82 7.76
N ILE A 39 3.79 17.75 8.19
CA ILE A 39 3.87 16.42 7.56
C ILE A 39 2.45 15.93 7.30
N ALA A 40 2.20 15.39 6.11
CA ALA A 40 1.05 14.58 5.83
C ALA A 40 1.45 13.11 5.66
N ILE A 41 0.62 12.20 6.14
CA ILE A 41 0.76 10.77 5.90
C ILE A 41 -0.18 10.39 4.76
N VAL A 42 0.33 9.69 3.76
CA VAL A 42 -0.44 9.11 2.66
C VAL A 42 -0.32 7.60 2.74
N TYR A 43 -1.44 6.90 2.84
CA TYR A 43 -1.46 5.44 2.93
C TYR A 43 -1.94 4.79 1.64
N ILE A 44 -1.12 3.86 1.11
CA ILE A 44 -1.41 3.05 -0.09
C ILE A 44 -1.54 1.59 0.34
N HIS A 45 -2.74 1.03 0.22
CA HIS A 45 -3.06 -0.35 0.64
C HIS A 45 -2.55 -1.42 -0.33
N GLY A 46 -2.57 -2.69 0.12
CA GLY A 46 -2.17 -3.85 -0.66
C GLY A 46 -3.21 -4.34 -1.68
N PHE A 47 -2.83 -5.34 -2.48
CA PHE A 47 -3.69 -6.00 -3.45
C PHE A 47 -4.85 -6.72 -2.74
N THR A 48 -6.04 -6.63 -3.30
CA THR A 48 -7.33 -7.08 -2.74
C THR A 48 -7.78 -6.36 -1.46
N ALA A 49 -6.90 -5.61 -0.80
CA ALA A 49 -7.17 -4.92 0.46
C ALA A 49 -7.90 -3.58 0.29
N SER A 50 -7.97 -2.83 1.36
CA SER A 50 -8.50 -1.47 1.42
C SER A 50 -7.76 -0.67 2.49
N SER A 51 -8.15 0.60 2.69
CA SER A 51 -7.63 1.43 3.78
C SER A 51 -7.78 0.81 5.18
N LYS A 52 -8.62 -0.21 5.33
CA LYS A 52 -8.84 -0.92 6.61
C LYS A 52 -7.75 -1.95 6.94
N GLU A 53 -6.86 -2.26 5.99
CA GLU A 53 -5.88 -3.34 6.07
C GLU A 53 -5.04 -3.30 7.35
N VAL A 54 -4.53 -2.13 7.71
CA VAL A 54 -3.67 -1.95 8.89
C VAL A 54 -4.23 -0.91 9.88
N ARG A 55 -5.47 -0.46 9.71
CA ARG A 55 -6.05 0.49 10.68
C ARG A 55 -6.24 -0.17 12.04
N PRO A 56 -5.99 0.56 13.14
CA PRO A 56 -5.79 2.02 13.23
C PRO A 56 -4.32 2.49 13.17
N LEU A 57 -3.38 1.71 12.68
CA LEU A 57 -1.95 2.09 12.71
C LEU A 57 -1.67 3.47 12.06
N PRO A 58 -2.09 3.78 10.81
CA PRO A 58 -1.87 5.11 10.22
C PRO A 58 -2.55 6.22 11.01
N ASP A 59 -3.75 5.96 11.54
CA ASP A 59 -4.53 6.91 12.34
C ASP A 59 -3.77 7.30 13.62
N LYS A 60 -3.23 6.31 14.34
CA LYS A 60 -2.45 6.53 15.57
C LYS A 60 -1.13 7.25 15.29
N ILE A 61 -0.44 6.93 14.19
CA ILE A 61 0.78 7.62 13.78
C ILE A 61 0.47 9.09 13.46
N ALA A 62 -0.60 9.35 12.69
CA ALA A 62 -1.02 10.69 12.34
C ALA A 62 -1.37 11.52 13.59
N SER A 63 -2.09 10.92 14.53
CA SER A 63 -2.42 11.55 15.81
C SER A 63 -1.18 11.90 16.63
N ASP A 64 -0.23 10.96 16.80
CA ASP A 64 1.01 11.18 17.59
C ASP A 64 1.93 12.26 16.96
N LEU A 65 1.78 12.52 15.66
CA LEU A 65 2.57 13.50 14.90
C LEU A 65 1.80 14.80 14.62
N ASN A 66 0.54 14.90 15.06
CA ASN A 66 -0.38 15.98 14.68
C ASN A 66 -0.38 16.22 13.16
N ALA A 67 -0.46 15.14 12.38
CA ALA A 67 -0.36 15.13 10.93
C ALA A 67 -1.70 14.82 10.28
N ASN A 68 -1.98 15.48 9.15
CA ASN A 68 -3.08 15.09 8.29
C ASN A 68 -2.79 13.72 7.66
N LEU A 69 -3.85 12.93 7.46
CA LEU A 69 -3.75 11.57 6.94
C LEU A 69 -4.68 11.39 5.74
N PHE A 70 -4.15 10.93 4.62
CA PHE A 70 -4.94 10.57 3.46
C PHE A 70 -4.94 9.06 3.24
N PHE A 71 -6.12 8.50 3.11
CA PHE A 71 -6.34 7.13 2.67
C PHE A 71 -6.76 7.12 1.21
N THR A 72 -5.92 6.54 0.33
CA THR A 72 -6.32 6.27 -1.04
C THR A 72 -7.16 5.00 -1.15
N ARG A 73 -7.82 4.84 -2.27
CA ARG A 73 -8.46 3.62 -2.73
C ARG A 73 -7.97 3.34 -4.15
N LEU A 74 -7.18 2.30 -4.31
CA LEU A 74 -6.64 1.91 -5.61
C LEU A 74 -7.76 1.49 -6.55
N THR A 75 -7.66 1.87 -7.81
CA THR A 75 -8.59 1.46 -8.87
C THR A 75 -8.77 -0.05 -8.86
N GLY A 76 -10.02 -0.49 -8.92
CA GLY A 76 -10.41 -1.90 -8.83
C GLY A 76 -10.71 -2.38 -7.40
N HIS A 77 -10.24 -1.67 -6.36
CA HIS A 77 -10.34 -2.10 -4.97
C HIS A 77 -11.49 -1.43 -4.21
N GLY A 78 -11.88 -2.04 -3.09
CA GLY A 78 -12.91 -1.49 -2.20
C GLY A 78 -14.31 -1.47 -2.80
N ARG A 79 -14.57 -2.25 -3.83
CA ARG A 79 -15.82 -2.35 -4.59
C ARG A 79 -16.26 -3.81 -4.75
N ASN A 80 -17.23 -4.07 -5.63
CA ASN A 80 -17.61 -5.43 -5.99
C ASN A 80 -16.44 -6.20 -6.66
N PRO A 81 -16.46 -7.55 -6.66
CA PRO A 81 -15.38 -8.36 -7.22
C PRO A 81 -15.02 -8.07 -8.67
N LYS A 82 -16.01 -7.73 -9.51
CA LYS A 82 -15.81 -7.44 -10.94
C LYS A 82 -14.99 -6.17 -11.15
N ALA A 83 -15.06 -5.21 -10.22
CA ALA A 83 -14.28 -3.98 -10.32
C ALA A 83 -12.76 -4.23 -10.42
N MET A 84 -12.26 -5.39 -9.94
CA MET A 84 -10.85 -5.78 -10.10
C MET A 84 -10.42 -5.96 -11.57
N GLU A 85 -11.33 -6.06 -12.53
CA GLU A 85 -11.01 -6.02 -13.97
C GLU A 85 -10.39 -4.67 -14.39
N LEU A 86 -10.64 -3.61 -13.62
CA LEU A 86 -10.06 -2.28 -13.85
C LEU A 86 -8.61 -2.15 -13.36
N CYS A 87 -8.07 -3.16 -12.68
CA CYS A 87 -6.70 -3.17 -12.22
C CYS A 87 -5.74 -3.10 -13.40
N SER A 88 -4.89 -2.08 -13.41
CA SER A 88 -3.82 -1.91 -14.38
C SER A 88 -2.70 -1.06 -13.79
N ILE A 89 -1.48 -1.23 -14.31
CA ILE A 89 -0.34 -0.40 -13.91
C ILE A 89 -0.67 1.08 -14.13
N THR A 90 -1.20 1.42 -15.31
CA THR A 90 -1.57 2.81 -15.65
C THR A 90 -2.55 3.41 -14.65
N ASN A 91 -3.59 2.68 -14.25
CA ASN A 91 -4.57 3.18 -13.30
C ASN A 91 -3.96 3.34 -11.90
N TRP A 92 -3.15 2.38 -11.45
CA TRP A 92 -2.48 2.49 -10.15
C TRP A 92 -1.43 3.61 -10.11
N MET A 93 -0.75 3.90 -11.22
CA MET A 93 0.13 5.09 -11.32
C MET A 93 -0.68 6.39 -11.22
N LYS A 94 -1.86 6.47 -11.84
CA LYS A 94 -2.76 7.62 -11.67
C LYS A 94 -3.22 7.78 -10.22
N ASP A 95 -3.59 6.67 -9.56
CA ASP A 95 -3.97 6.69 -8.14
C ASP A 95 -2.81 7.14 -7.23
N LEU A 96 -1.58 6.69 -7.51
CA LEU A 96 -0.38 7.12 -6.80
C LEU A 96 -0.09 8.61 -6.98
N HIS A 97 -0.16 9.11 -8.22
CA HIS A 97 0.00 10.54 -8.51
C HIS A 97 -1.03 11.38 -7.77
N GLU A 98 -2.31 11.00 -7.85
CA GLU A 98 -3.39 11.66 -7.11
C GLU A 98 -3.12 11.67 -5.60
N ALA A 99 -2.68 10.52 -5.05
CA ALA A 99 -2.42 10.38 -3.62
C ALA A 99 -1.28 11.30 -3.16
N ILE A 100 -0.18 11.38 -3.91
CA ILE A 100 0.95 12.27 -3.58
C ILE A 100 0.56 13.74 -3.76
N GLU A 101 -0.23 14.08 -4.78
CA GLU A 101 -0.74 15.44 -4.98
C GLU A 101 -1.64 15.88 -3.81
N ILE A 102 -2.57 15.01 -3.37
CA ILE A 102 -3.39 15.28 -2.20
C ILE A 102 -2.51 15.42 -0.96
N GLY A 103 -1.57 14.49 -0.74
CA GLY A 103 -0.60 14.58 0.35
C GLY A 103 0.11 15.93 0.41
N SER A 104 0.56 16.44 -0.74
CA SER A 104 1.24 17.75 -0.86
C SER A 104 0.31 18.95 -0.63
N LYS A 105 -0.99 18.79 -0.78
CA LYS A 105 -1.99 19.82 -0.48
C LYS A 105 -2.40 19.84 0.99
N ILE A 106 -2.28 18.72 1.69
CA ILE A 106 -2.64 18.62 3.11
C ILE A 106 -1.42 18.64 4.04
N GLY A 107 -0.20 18.59 3.51
CA GLY A 107 1.05 18.75 4.26
C GLY A 107 2.14 19.41 3.45
N ASP A 108 3.14 19.98 4.15
CA ASP A 108 4.30 20.58 3.49
C ASP A 108 5.25 19.51 2.95
N LYS A 109 5.33 18.38 3.64
CA LYS A 109 6.06 17.17 3.23
C LYS A 109 5.17 15.95 3.40
N VAL A 110 5.41 14.94 2.57
CA VAL A 110 4.64 13.69 2.56
C VAL A 110 5.48 12.54 3.11
N ILE A 111 4.94 11.80 4.06
CA ILE A 111 5.38 10.45 4.39
C ILE A 111 4.49 9.47 3.60
N LEU A 112 5.10 8.76 2.67
CA LEU A 112 4.38 7.78 1.87
C LEU A 112 4.48 6.40 2.53
N MET A 113 3.39 6.00 3.19
CA MET A 113 3.26 4.72 3.89
C MET A 113 2.47 3.74 3.03
N SER A 114 2.94 2.52 2.91
CA SER A 114 2.34 1.55 2.00
C SER A 114 2.50 0.11 2.48
N SER A 115 1.55 -0.74 2.09
CA SER A 115 1.54 -2.17 2.44
C SER A 115 1.55 -3.04 1.18
N SER A 116 2.31 -4.14 1.22
CA SER A 116 2.31 -5.17 0.18
C SER A 116 2.48 -4.59 -1.25
N THR A 117 1.55 -4.85 -2.18
CA THR A 117 1.53 -4.28 -3.54
C THR A 117 1.48 -2.74 -3.53
N GLY A 118 0.89 -2.13 -2.50
CA GLY A 118 1.00 -0.68 -2.29
C GLY A 118 2.45 -0.22 -2.19
N GLY A 119 3.34 -1.05 -1.60
CA GLY A 119 4.78 -0.80 -1.55
C GLY A 119 5.43 -0.84 -2.92
N THR A 120 5.06 -1.82 -3.76
CA THR A 120 5.52 -1.90 -5.17
C THR A 120 5.11 -0.63 -5.94
N ILE A 121 3.84 -0.22 -5.81
CA ILE A 121 3.31 1.00 -6.44
C ILE A 121 4.08 2.23 -5.94
N SER A 122 4.21 2.39 -4.63
CA SER A 122 4.84 3.55 -4.01
C SER A 122 6.32 3.69 -4.38
N SER A 123 7.05 2.58 -4.54
CA SER A 123 8.48 2.61 -4.89
C SER A 123 8.74 3.28 -6.23
N THR A 124 7.80 3.20 -7.19
CA THR A 124 7.96 3.85 -8.51
C THR A 124 8.12 5.36 -8.39
N SER A 125 7.48 6.00 -7.41
CA SER A 125 7.59 7.45 -7.19
C SER A 125 8.98 7.91 -6.75
N ALA A 126 9.80 6.99 -6.23
CA ALA A 126 11.16 7.32 -5.82
C ALA A 126 12.08 7.62 -7.01
N LEU A 127 11.75 7.06 -8.18
CA LEU A 127 12.46 7.29 -9.45
C LEU A 127 11.91 8.49 -10.24
N ASP A 128 10.71 8.97 -9.88
CA ASP A 128 10.14 10.18 -10.49
C ASP A 128 10.58 11.42 -9.70
N ARG A 129 11.37 12.29 -10.36
CA ARG A 129 11.92 13.50 -9.72
C ARG A 129 10.83 14.43 -9.19
N LYS A 130 9.72 14.61 -9.92
CA LYS A 130 8.63 15.53 -9.53
C LYS A 130 7.88 15.01 -8.31
N LEU A 131 7.63 13.71 -8.25
CA LEU A 131 6.93 13.08 -7.12
C LEU A 131 7.85 12.96 -5.90
N SER A 132 9.09 12.49 -6.10
CA SER A 132 10.03 12.27 -5.00
C SER A 132 10.40 13.56 -4.26
N GLN A 133 10.42 14.73 -4.92
CA GLN A 133 10.66 16.02 -4.26
C GLN A 133 9.63 16.34 -3.18
N LYS A 134 8.38 15.91 -3.33
CA LYS A 134 7.29 16.11 -2.36
C LYS A 134 7.39 15.16 -1.16
N ILE A 135 8.09 14.04 -1.32
CA ILE A 135 8.17 12.96 -0.33
C ILE A 135 9.36 13.20 0.60
N LEU A 136 9.09 13.16 1.92
CA LEU A 136 10.10 13.21 2.97
C LEU A 136 10.73 11.83 3.18
N GLY A 137 9.94 10.76 3.18
CA GLY A 137 10.40 9.40 3.35
C GLY A 137 9.32 8.35 3.03
N TYR A 138 9.77 7.12 2.88
CA TYR A 138 8.94 5.96 2.54
C TYR A 138 8.83 5.00 3.72
N ILE A 139 7.64 4.45 3.94
CA ILE A 139 7.42 3.36 4.89
C ILE A 139 6.79 2.20 4.13
N PHE A 140 7.51 1.10 4.10
CA PHE A 140 7.11 -0.12 3.41
C PHE A 140 6.79 -1.21 4.44
N LEU A 141 5.51 -1.59 4.54
CA LEU A 141 5.03 -2.69 5.38
C LEU A 141 4.89 -3.94 4.52
N SER A 142 5.68 -4.98 4.79
CA SER A 142 5.71 -6.24 4.00
C SER A 142 5.58 -5.99 2.49
N PRO A 143 6.44 -5.13 1.86
CA PRO A 143 6.27 -4.72 0.47
C PRO A 143 6.38 -5.93 -0.48
N ASN A 144 5.50 -5.96 -1.48
CA ASN A 144 5.53 -7.01 -2.49
C ASN A 144 6.59 -6.74 -3.57
N PHE A 145 7.83 -7.08 -3.28
CA PHE A 145 8.91 -7.12 -4.28
C PHE A 145 9.13 -8.54 -4.84
N GLY A 146 8.21 -9.46 -4.54
CA GLY A 146 8.16 -10.81 -5.08
C GLY A 146 7.23 -11.67 -4.24
N ILE A 147 6.37 -12.44 -4.89
CA ILE A 147 5.44 -13.35 -4.23
C ILE A 147 6.22 -14.58 -3.76
N ASN A 148 5.91 -15.06 -2.57
CA ASN A 148 6.49 -16.29 -2.01
C ASN A 148 5.83 -17.54 -2.65
N ASN A 149 5.98 -17.67 -3.96
CA ASN A 149 5.48 -18.79 -4.75
C ASN A 149 6.37 -18.98 -5.97
N ASN A 150 6.87 -20.19 -6.17
CA ASN A 150 7.79 -20.54 -7.26
C ASN A 150 7.18 -20.34 -8.66
N PHE A 151 5.87 -20.39 -8.77
CA PHE A 151 5.15 -20.21 -10.05
C PHE A 151 4.73 -18.75 -10.31
N ALA A 152 5.02 -17.83 -9.38
CA ALA A 152 4.58 -16.43 -9.51
C ALA A 152 5.17 -15.74 -10.75
N SER A 153 6.38 -16.12 -11.19
CA SER A 153 7.01 -15.58 -12.39
C SER A 153 6.21 -15.89 -13.67
N LEU A 154 5.50 -17.03 -13.70
CA LEU A 154 4.70 -17.42 -14.86
C LEU A 154 3.55 -16.45 -15.13
N ILE A 155 2.99 -15.81 -14.08
CA ILE A 155 1.85 -14.89 -14.21
C ILE A 155 2.19 -13.70 -15.13
N SER A 156 3.45 -13.29 -15.18
CA SER A 156 3.91 -12.17 -16.01
C SER A 156 4.40 -12.56 -17.40
N TRP A 157 4.37 -13.86 -17.76
CA TRP A 157 4.81 -14.33 -19.06
C TRP A 157 3.96 -13.77 -20.23
N PRO A 158 4.51 -13.72 -21.45
CA PRO A 158 3.76 -13.30 -22.61
C PRO A 158 2.45 -14.08 -22.76
N PHE A 159 1.41 -13.39 -23.20
CA PHE A 159 0.09 -13.98 -23.43
C PHE A 159 -0.58 -14.61 -22.20
N SER A 160 -0.10 -14.33 -20.97
CA SER A 160 -0.68 -14.87 -19.74
C SER A 160 -2.19 -14.60 -19.60
N GLN A 161 -2.71 -13.51 -20.16
CA GLN A 161 -4.14 -13.20 -20.17
C GLN A 161 -5.02 -14.28 -20.83
N TYR A 162 -4.46 -15.09 -21.72
CA TYR A 162 -5.19 -16.15 -22.41
C TYR A 162 -5.11 -17.48 -21.69
N TRP A 163 -3.91 -17.90 -21.25
CA TRP A 163 -3.69 -19.22 -20.69
C TRP A 163 -3.83 -19.28 -19.17
N LEU A 164 -3.61 -18.17 -18.47
CA LEU A 164 -3.67 -18.16 -16.98
C LEU A 164 -5.04 -18.63 -16.44
N LYS A 165 -6.12 -18.23 -17.12
CA LYS A 165 -7.48 -18.66 -16.79
C LYS A 165 -7.72 -20.16 -17.02
N LEU A 166 -6.98 -20.79 -17.90
CA LEU A 166 -7.08 -22.23 -18.16
C LEU A 166 -6.44 -23.03 -17.01
N ILE A 167 -5.38 -22.47 -16.41
CA ILE A 167 -4.63 -23.13 -15.33
C ILE A 167 -5.26 -22.84 -13.95
N LEU A 168 -5.54 -21.55 -13.66
CA LEU A 168 -6.01 -21.10 -12.35
C LEU A 168 -7.53 -20.92 -12.27
N GLY A 169 -8.28 -21.16 -13.37
CA GLY A 169 -9.69 -20.84 -13.46
C GLY A 169 -9.95 -19.36 -13.76
N LYS A 170 -11.21 -19.03 -14.03
CA LYS A 170 -11.62 -17.66 -14.37
C LYS A 170 -11.56 -16.70 -13.19
N THR A 171 -11.66 -17.23 -11.98
CA THR A 171 -11.81 -16.45 -10.74
C THR A 171 -10.89 -16.99 -9.66
N MET A 172 -10.14 -16.13 -9.03
CA MET A 172 -9.37 -16.42 -7.82
C MET A 172 -10.27 -16.23 -6.59
N ASN A 173 -10.18 -17.13 -5.64
CA ASN A 173 -10.96 -17.10 -4.41
C ASN A 173 -10.03 -17.24 -3.20
N HIS A 174 -10.31 -16.50 -2.14
CA HIS A 174 -9.59 -16.55 -0.87
C HIS A 174 -10.56 -16.77 0.28
N ASN A 175 -10.19 -17.63 1.20
CA ASN A 175 -10.94 -17.81 2.43
C ASN A 175 -10.68 -16.63 3.37
N PRO A 176 -11.74 -15.99 3.90
CA PRO A 176 -11.58 -14.93 4.87
C PRO A 176 -11.03 -15.47 6.19
N ARG A 177 -10.25 -14.65 6.89
CA ARG A 177 -9.71 -14.97 8.21
C ARG A 177 -10.71 -14.69 9.34
N ASN A 178 -11.57 -13.71 9.12
CA ASN A 178 -12.69 -13.32 9.98
C ASN A 178 -13.70 -12.48 9.18
N ASP A 179 -14.82 -12.10 9.79
CA ASP A 179 -15.90 -11.34 9.13
C ASP A 179 -15.46 -9.94 8.67
N LEU A 180 -14.62 -9.25 9.43
CA LEU A 180 -14.09 -7.94 9.04
C LEU A 180 -13.13 -8.05 7.85
N ASN A 181 -12.32 -9.09 7.80
CA ASN A 181 -11.50 -9.39 6.62
C ASN A 181 -12.39 -9.65 5.40
N LYS A 182 -13.47 -10.46 5.54
CA LYS A 182 -14.45 -10.69 4.48
C LYS A 182 -15.12 -9.39 4.02
N LYS A 183 -15.47 -8.49 4.96
CA LYS A 183 -16.10 -7.21 4.66
C LYS A 183 -15.18 -6.28 3.86
N TYR A 184 -13.93 -6.15 4.26
CA TYR A 184 -13.05 -5.07 3.79
C TYR A 184 -12.04 -5.47 2.72
N TRP A 185 -11.85 -6.76 2.45
CA TRP A 185 -11.05 -7.23 1.31
C TRP A 185 -11.93 -7.73 0.17
N THR A 186 -11.33 -7.88 -0.99
CA THR A 186 -11.97 -8.53 -2.15
C THR A 186 -11.59 -10.02 -2.12
N MET A 187 -12.51 -10.86 -1.65
CA MET A 187 -12.26 -12.29 -1.46
C MET A 187 -12.30 -13.10 -2.75
N SER A 188 -12.98 -12.60 -3.77
CA SER A 188 -13.11 -13.22 -5.09
C SER A 188 -12.86 -12.16 -6.16
N TYR A 189 -12.06 -12.48 -7.18
CA TYR A 189 -11.74 -11.55 -8.26
C TYR A 189 -11.31 -12.27 -9.54
N PRO A 190 -11.45 -11.64 -10.71
CA PRO A 190 -11.02 -12.20 -11.98
C PRO A 190 -9.52 -12.51 -11.99
N THR A 191 -9.14 -13.72 -12.41
CA THR A 191 -7.74 -14.19 -12.41
C THR A 191 -6.79 -13.23 -13.14
N ASN A 192 -7.27 -12.57 -14.21
CA ASN A 192 -6.46 -11.60 -14.94
C ASN A 192 -6.05 -10.37 -14.13
N ALA A 193 -6.69 -10.09 -12.98
CA ALA A 193 -6.28 -9.00 -12.09
C ALA A 193 -4.88 -9.23 -11.47
N LEU A 194 -4.40 -10.47 -11.45
CA LEU A 194 -3.04 -10.81 -11.01
C LEU A 194 -1.96 -10.30 -11.98
N ILE A 195 -2.27 -10.20 -13.27
CA ILE A 195 -1.29 -9.90 -14.32
C ILE A 195 -0.65 -8.53 -14.14
N PRO A 196 -1.40 -7.42 -13.97
CA PRO A 196 -0.78 -6.10 -13.77
C PRO A 196 0.05 -6.05 -12.49
N MET A 197 -0.35 -6.75 -11.43
CA MET A 197 0.42 -6.84 -10.18
C MET A 197 1.76 -7.55 -10.42
N ALA A 198 1.76 -8.73 -11.06
CA ALA A 198 2.99 -9.47 -11.33
C ALA A 198 3.92 -8.71 -12.29
N LYS A 199 3.38 -8.09 -13.33
CA LYS A 199 4.16 -7.25 -14.26
C LYS A 199 4.81 -6.07 -13.55
N LEU A 200 4.08 -5.37 -12.66
CA LEU A 200 4.63 -4.24 -11.92
C LEU A 200 5.74 -4.69 -10.96
N VAL A 201 5.58 -5.83 -10.29
CA VAL A 201 6.62 -6.40 -9.42
C VAL A 201 7.91 -6.66 -10.21
N ASN A 202 7.81 -7.25 -11.41
CA ASN A 202 8.98 -7.47 -12.27
C ASN A 202 9.60 -6.14 -12.71
N GLU A 203 8.79 -5.22 -13.23
CA GLU A 203 9.25 -3.90 -13.68
C GLU A 203 9.99 -3.14 -12.58
N VAL A 204 9.49 -3.18 -11.34
CA VAL A 204 10.13 -2.53 -10.19
C VAL A 204 11.46 -3.19 -9.83
N ASN A 205 11.55 -4.53 -9.90
CA ASN A 205 12.79 -5.24 -9.61
C ASN A 205 13.88 -5.06 -10.68
N ASP A 206 13.49 -4.77 -11.91
CA ASP A 206 14.42 -4.54 -13.02
C ASP A 206 14.97 -3.10 -13.06
N ARG A 207 14.43 -2.19 -12.23
CA ARG A 207 14.87 -0.78 -12.18
C ARG A 207 16.04 -0.57 -11.20
N ASP A 208 16.85 0.42 -11.52
CA ASP A 208 17.95 0.88 -10.66
C ASP A 208 17.46 1.94 -9.66
N TYR A 209 17.47 1.60 -8.37
CA TYR A 209 17.16 2.50 -7.26
C TYR A 209 18.40 3.06 -6.56
N SER A 210 19.62 2.77 -7.04
CA SER A 210 20.89 3.19 -6.42
C SER A 210 21.03 4.73 -6.33
N LYS A 211 20.35 5.45 -7.21
CA LYS A 211 20.36 6.93 -7.26
C LYS A 211 19.27 7.58 -6.41
N VAL A 212 18.38 6.81 -5.82
CA VAL A 212 17.37 7.34 -4.90
C VAL A 212 18.06 7.97 -3.69
N LYS A 213 17.60 9.16 -3.27
CA LYS A 213 18.16 9.88 -2.11
C LYS A 213 17.25 9.87 -0.89
N LYS A 214 16.00 9.47 -1.07
CA LYS A 214 14.99 9.53 0.00
C LYS A 214 15.15 8.39 1.00
N PRO A 215 15.03 8.68 2.31
CA PRO A 215 15.08 7.64 3.33
C PRO A 215 13.86 6.71 3.24
N ALA A 216 14.08 5.44 3.60
CA ALA A 216 13.03 4.45 3.66
C ALA A 216 13.13 3.58 4.91
N LEU A 217 11.97 3.27 5.50
CA LEU A 217 11.79 2.25 6.53
C LEU A 217 11.15 1.01 5.88
N PHE A 218 11.84 -0.12 5.97
CA PHE A 218 11.34 -1.43 5.58
C PHE A 218 10.97 -2.23 6.83
N TYR A 219 9.70 -2.43 7.05
CA TYR A 219 9.12 -3.13 8.21
C TYR A 219 8.47 -4.42 7.72
N PHE A 220 9.06 -5.58 8.02
CA PHE A 220 8.59 -6.86 7.49
C PHE A 220 8.98 -8.03 8.40
N SER A 221 8.40 -9.21 8.14
CA SER A 221 8.73 -10.45 8.83
C SER A 221 9.55 -11.37 7.93
N MET A 222 10.51 -12.10 8.50
CA MET A 222 11.21 -13.18 7.79
C MET A 222 10.34 -14.43 7.60
N ASP A 223 9.26 -14.52 8.39
CA ASP A 223 8.30 -15.63 8.35
C ASP A 223 7.11 -15.35 7.40
N ASP A 224 7.19 -14.26 6.59
CA ASP A 224 6.14 -13.89 5.63
C ASP A 224 5.93 -14.98 4.58
N LYS A 225 4.69 -15.49 4.51
CA LYS A 225 4.28 -16.58 3.61
C LYS A 225 3.60 -16.08 2.33
N VAL A 226 3.38 -14.77 2.21
CA VAL A 226 2.70 -14.13 1.06
C VAL A 226 3.74 -13.53 0.11
N VAL A 227 4.65 -12.72 0.64
CA VAL A 227 5.76 -12.14 -0.12
C VAL A 227 7.09 -12.75 0.31
N ASP A 228 8.06 -12.81 -0.60
CA ASP A 228 9.37 -13.37 -0.32
C ASP A 228 10.28 -12.35 0.40
N PRO A 229 10.63 -12.57 1.69
CA PRO A 229 11.51 -11.65 2.43
C PRO A 229 12.90 -11.52 1.82
N LYS A 230 13.38 -12.52 1.08
CA LYS A 230 14.68 -12.46 0.37
C LYS A 230 14.62 -11.43 -0.76
N LYS A 231 13.49 -11.32 -1.45
CA LYS A 231 13.27 -10.30 -2.48
C LYS A 231 13.21 -8.90 -1.87
N ILE A 232 12.59 -8.76 -0.68
CA ILE A 232 12.61 -7.49 0.07
C ILE A 232 14.06 -7.10 0.39
N LYS A 233 14.87 -8.01 0.93
CA LYS A 233 16.29 -7.75 1.23
C LYS A 233 17.09 -7.37 -0.03
N LYS A 234 16.84 -8.05 -1.15
CA LYS A 234 17.46 -7.71 -2.44
C LYS A 234 17.07 -6.30 -2.89
N PHE A 235 15.81 -5.91 -2.73
CA PHE A 235 15.36 -4.54 -3.05
C PHE A 235 16.02 -3.50 -2.15
N ILE A 236 16.14 -3.77 -0.84
CA ILE A 236 16.83 -2.89 0.11
C ILE A 236 18.28 -2.64 -0.29
N SER A 237 19.02 -3.66 -0.76
CA SER A 237 20.40 -3.50 -1.20
C SER A 237 20.58 -2.65 -2.46
N ASN A 238 19.50 -2.48 -3.25
CA ASN A 238 19.45 -1.59 -4.42
C ASN A 238 18.96 -0.18 -4.08
N TRP A 239 18.50 0.09 -2.85
CA TRP A 239 17.98 1.41 -2.45
C TRP A 239 19.12 2.35 -2.06
N GLY A 240 19.35 3.40 -2.84
CA GLY A 240 20.47 4.34 -2.64
C GLY A 240 20.29 5.34 -1.49
N GLY A 241 19.07 5.56 -1.02
CA GLY A 241 18.78 6.41 0.14
C GLY A 241 19.06 5.67 1.47
N LYS A 242 19.10 6.43 2.57
CA LYS A 242 19.24 5.81 3.91
C LYS A 242 18.10 4.80 4.13
N SER A 243 18.41 3.52 4.20
CA SER A 243 17.46 2.45 4.49
C SER A 243 17.54 2.04 5.94
N THR A 244 16.38 1.95 6.61
CA THR A 244 16.23 1.38 7.95
C THR A 244 15.42 0.11 7.83
N THR A 245 15.94 -0.99 8.35
CA THR A 245 15.25 -2.28 8.33
C THR A 245 14.77 -2.64 9.73
N LYS A 246 13.49 -2.95 9.87
CA LYS A 246 12.90 -3.52 11.07
C LYS A 246 12.28 -4.87 10.75
N ILE A 247 12.92 -5.93 11.19
CA ILE A 247 12.40 -7.29 11.10
C ILE A 247 11.59 -7.58 12.36
N VAL A 248 10.37 -8.10 12.18
CA VAL A 248 9.47 -8.42 13.26
C VAL A 248 9.04 -9.88 13.21
N LYS A 249 8.74 -10.43 14.37
CA LYS A 249 8.13 -11.74 14.53
C LYS A 249 6.74 -11.54 15.14
N LEU A 250 5.74 -12.12 14.50
CA LEU A 250 4.36 -12.02 14.97
C LEU A 250 4.07 -13.09 16.03
N SER A 251 3.09 -12.81 16.88
CA SER A 251 2.58 -13.81 17.83
C SER A 251 1.63 -14.79 17.13
N ASN A 252 1.33 -15.91 17.76
CA ASN A 252 0.42 -16.91 17.22
C ASN A 252 -1.03 -16.42 17.08
N SER A 253 -1.40 -15.35 17.82
CA SER A 253 -2.72 -14.70 17.76
C SER A 253 -2.83 -13.61 16.69
N ASP A 254 -1.73 -13.28 16.02
CA ASP A 254 -1.69 -12.33 14.91
C ASP A 254 -1.77 -13.07 13.55
N ASP A 255 -1.39 -12.43 12.47
CA ASP A 255 -1.45 -13.01 11.13
C ASP A 255 -0.66 -14.31 11.00
N LYS A 256 -1.35 -15.44 10.81
CA LYS A 256 -0.75 -16.77 10.57
C LYS A 256 0.16 -16.84 9.32
N TYR A 257 0.04 -15.86 8.43
CA TYR A 257 0.90 -15.73 7.25
C TYR A 257 2.04 -14.74 7.47
N SER A 258 2.10 -14.08 8.63
CA SER A 258 3.14 -13.10 8.99
C SER A 258 3.31 -11.97 7.97
N HIS A 259 2.23 -11.61 7.25
CA HIS A 259 2.20 -10.63 6.17
C HIS A 259 1.55 -9.29 6.59
N ILE A 260 0.39 -9.34 7.24
CA ILE A 260 -0.29 -8.16 7.77
C ILE A 260 0.29 -7.87 9.16
N LEU A 261 1.13 -6.85 9.26
CA LEU A 261 2.01 -6.63 10.42
C LEU A 261 1.42 -5.69 11.48
N ALA A 262 0.18 -5.26 11.33
CA ALA A 262 -0.54 -4.42 12.28
C ALA A 262 -2.02 -4.34 11.90
N GLY A 263 -2.81 -3.69 12.74
CA GLY A 263 -4.23 -3.42 12.49
C GLY A 263 -5.16 -4.38 13.22
N ASP A 264 -6.28 -3.83 13.67
CA ASP A 264 -7.20 -4.52 14.57
C ASP A 264 -7.88 -5.75 13.95
N ILE A 265 -7.90 -5.84 12.61
CA ILE A 265 -8.59 -6.93 11.91
C ILE A 265 -7.76 -8.22 11.91
N ILE A 266 -6.43 -8.11 11.72
CA ILE A 266 -5.58 -9.28 11.47
C ILE A 266 -4.45 -9.43 12.50
N SER A 267 -3.82 -8.33 12.91
CA SER A 267 -2.65 -8.36 13.81
C SER A 267 -2.75 -7.27 14.89
N PRO A 268 -3.76 -7.34 15.77
CA PRO A 268 -4.02 -6.27 16.75
C PRO A 268 -2.87 -6.07 17.73
N ASN A 269 -2.17 -7.14 18.14
CA ASN A 269 -1.10 -7.05 19.12
C ASN A 269 0.17 -6.35 18.63
N GLN A 270 0.32 -6.18 17.31
CA GLN A 270 1.49 -5.55 16.71
C GLN A 270 1.35 -4.04 16.49
N THR A 271 0.13 -3.51 16.58
CA THR A 271 -0.18 -2.12 16.21
C THR A 271 0.62 -1.11 17.03
N GLU A 272 0.71 -1.26 18.34
CA GLU A 272 1.44 -0.31 19.20
C GLU A 272 2.95 -0.39 18.99
N HIS A 273 3.50 -1.59 18.79
CA HIS A 273 4.92 -1.77 18.48
C HIS A 273 5.30 -1.13 17.14
N ALA A 274 4.48 -1.38 16.10
CA ALA A 274 4.65 -0.78 14.78
C ALA A 274 4.55 0.75 14.84
N LYS A 275 3.54 1.29 15.56
CA LYS A 275 3.36 2.73 15.78
C LYS A 275 4.61 3.35 16.40
N LYS A 276 5.08 2.82 17.53
CA LYS A 276 6.26 3.34 18.23
C LYS A 276 7.49 3.36 17.33
N THR A 277 7.73 2.28 16.59
CA THR A 277 8.86 2.17 15.66
C THR A 277 8.76 3.23 14.55
N ILE A 278 7.60 3.37 13.93
CA ILE A 278 7.38 4.27 12.80
C ILE A 278 7.44 5.73 13.24
N VAL A 279 6.78 6.10 14.35
CA VAL A 279 6.80 7.47 14.87
C VAL A 279 8.24 7.88 15.23
N THR A 280 9.00 6.99 15.91
CA THR A 280 10.40 7.25 16.23
C THR A 280 11.23 7.46 14.96
N TRP A 281 11.02 6.64 13.92
CA TRP A 281 11.73 6.79 12.66
C TRP A 281 11.39 8.12 11.97
N ILE A 282 10.11 8.49 11.89
CA ILE A 282 9.68 9.77 11.28
C ILE A 282 10.29 10.96 12.03
N LYS A 283 10.27 10.96 13.37
CA LYS A 283 10.85 12.05 14.19
C LYS A 283 12.36 12.21 13.99
N ASN A 284 13.05 11.18 13.55
CA ASN A 284 14.49 11.19 13.26
C ASN A 284 14.81 11.53 11.78
N LEU A 285 13.81 11.81 10.94
CA LEU A 285 14.02 12.36 9.60
C LEU A 285 14.33 13.85 9.72
N LYS A 286 15.52 14.22 9.28
CA LYS A 286 15.95 15.64 9.23
C LYS A 286 15.66 16.25 7.87
#